data_6ff3940aba8dd81af1b7b1808f882c2e
#
_entry.id   6ff3940aba8dd81af1b7b1808f882c2e
#
_cell.length_a   1.000
_cell.length_b   1.000
_cell.length_c   1.000
_cell.angle_alpha   90.00
_cell.angle_beta   90.00
_cell.angle_gamma   90.00
#
_symmetry.space_group_name_H-M   'P 1'
#
loop_
_entity.id
_entity.type
_entity.pdbx_description
1 polymer ?
#
loop_
_entity_poly.entity_id
_entity_poly.type
_entity_poly.pdbx_seq_one_letter_code
_entity_poly.pdbx_strand_id
1 'polypeptide(L)'
;PGAQQLMGRMFDPKAEIEDMDARGIDISVVSSSTVLQGTSWADPNTDLELCRRCNDQAAEWVAKYPKRFAGSFVLPLQDPKRALQELERAAKTLGLKVANISSSYNGVYVGDPLYHPFWEAIQEFGVAVWIHPEGIRDPWFQRYALWNSAGQSIEEAKAMASLIYEGVMTKYPRLKIVMAHGGGYFPHYLGRLDRNTANRPDTVRNTGGNTPSTFLRSFYYDSCVYDPLVLKVLLERVGADRLVMGSDYPVGEKDPVGWLRGCGLAGEDLAKIAGGNAARLLGI
;
A
#
# COMPACT_ATOMS: atom_id res chain seq x y z
N PRO A 1 5.01 -3.50 -26.45
CA PRO A 1 3.70 -2.88 -26.60
C PRO A 1 3.79 -1.42 -26.19
N GLY A 2 3.17 -0.51 -26.99
CA GLY A 2 3.18 0.91 -26.64
C GLY A 2 2.43 1.16 -25.31
N ALA A 3 2.74 2.25 -24.61
CA ALA A 3 2.11 2.61 -23.32
C ALA A 3 0.57 2.55 -23.38
N GLN A 4 -0.02 2.92 -24.51
CA GLN A 4 -1.47 2.90 -24.73
C GLN A 4 -2.05 1.48 -24.75
N GLN A 5 -1.33 0.49 -25.29
CA GLN A 5 -1.74 -0.91 -25.29
C GLN A 5 -1.61 -1.54 -23.90
N LEU A 6 -0.55 -1.15 -23.16
CA LEU A 6 -0.36 -1.57 -21.79
C LEU A 6 -1.47 -1.04 -20.87
N MET A 7 -1.82 0.24 -21.02
CA MET A 7 -2.91 0.88 -20.26
C MET A 7 -4.27 0.25 -20.56
N GLY A 8 -4.54 -0.17 -21.81
CA GLY A 8 -5.77 -0.84 -22.17
C GLY A 8 -6.00 -2.16 -21.41
N ARG A 9 -4.93 -2.89 -21.08
CA ARG A 9 -5.02 -4.16 -20.32
C ARG A 9 -5.49 -3.96 -18.88
N MET A 10 -5.27 -2.79 -18.30
CA MET A 10 -5.73 -2.46 -16.92
C MET A 10 -7.25 -2.43 -16.76
N PHE A 11 -7.98 -2.38 -17.85
CA PHE A 11 -9.45 -2.31 -17.86
C PHE A 11 -10.11 -3.62 -18.35
N ASP A 12 -9.32 -4.67 -18.61
CA ASP A 12 -9.80 -5.96 -19.08
C ASP A 12 -9.40 -7.09 -18.12
N PRO A 13 -10.36 -7.59 -17.30
CA PRO A 13 -10.06 -8.67 -16.35
C PRO A 13 -9.62 -9.97 -17.04
N LYS A 14 -10.01 -10.22 -18.30
CA LYS A 14 -9.55 -11.40 -19.02
C LYS A 14 -8.08 -11.28 -19.40
N ALA A 15 -7.67 -10.11 -19.89
CA ALA A 15 -6.28 -9.85 -20.21
C ALA A 15 -5.39 -9.96 -18.96
N GLU A 16 -5.85 -9.50 -17.79
CA GLU A 16 -5.13 -9.67 -16.54
C GLU A 16 -5.04 -11.15 -16.14
N ILE A 17 -6.12 -11.93 -16.27
CA ILE A 17 -6.10 -13.37 -15.98
C ILE A 17 -5.14 -14.11 -16.91
N GLU A 18 -5.07 -13.79 -18.20
CA GLU A 18 -4.09 -14.36 -19.13
C GLU A 18 -2.65 -14.07 -18.69
N ASP A 19 -2.38 -12.84 -18.24
CA ASP A 19 -1.08 -12.46 -17.72
C ASP A 19 -0.75 -13.16 -16.39
N MET A 20 -1.75 -13.35 -15.51
CA MET A 20 -1.61 -14.11 -14.27
C MET A 20 -1.26 -15.58 -14.58
N ASP A 21 -1.98 -16.21 -15.50
CA ASP A 21 -1.72 -17.61 -15.90
C ASP A 21 -0.30 -17.79 -16.45
N ALA A 22 0.15 -16.85 -17.27
CA ALA A 22 1.49 -16.86 -17.83
C ALA A 22 2.60 -16.70 -16.77
N ARG A 23 2.27 -16.11 -15.61
CA ARG A 23 3.23 -15.84 -14.51
C ARG A 23 3.06 -16.78 -13.32
N GLY A 24 2.09 -17.71 -13.35
CA GLY A 24 1.77 -18.61 -12.24
C GLY A 24 1.19 -17.88 -11.03
N ILE A 25 0.37 -16.85 -11.26
CA ILE A 25 -0.33 -16.10 -10.20
C ILE A 25 -1.76 -16.64 -10.06
N ASP A 26 -2.08 -17.15 -8.89
CA ASP A 26 -3.40 -17.72 -8.62
C ASP A 26 -4.44 -16.61 -8.40
N ILE A 27 -4.14 -15.64 -7.52
CA ILE A 27 -5.04 -14.55 -7.13
C ILE A 27 -4.31 -13.22 -7.20
N SER A 28 -4.91 -12.23 -7.86
CA SER A 28 -4.46 -10.83 -7.87
C SER A 28 -5.37 -9.99 -6.96
N VAL A 29 -4.77 -9.07 -6.20
CA VAL A 29 -5.50 -8.00 -5.53
C VAL A 29 -5.69 -6.87 -6.55
N VAL A 30 -6.91 -6.72 -7.05
CA VAL A 30 -7.21 -5.66 -8.02
C VAL A 30 -7.14 -4.30 -7.34
N SER A 31 -6.25 -3.46 -7.82
CA SER A 31 -6.01 -2.11 -7.31
C SER A 31 -6.33 -1.07 -8.39
N SER A 32 -6.87 0.07 -7.98
CA SER A 32 -7.04 1.20 -8.89
C SER A 32 -5.72 1.86 -9.22
N SER A 33 -5.69 2.68 -10.28
CA SER A 33 -4.52 3.49 -10.59
C SER A 33 -4.25 4.54 -9.49
N THR A 34 -2.99 4.99 -9.41
CA THR A 34 -2.56 6.06 -8.48
C THR A 34 -3.38 7.35 -8.63
N VAL A 35 -3.89 7.63 -9.82
CA VAL A 35 -4.77 8.79 -10.09
C VAL A 35 -6.06 8.73 -9.28
N LEU A 36 -6.59 7.52 -9.02
CA LEU A 36 -7.81 7.33 -8.23
C LEU A 36 -7.54 7.05 -6.75
N GLN A 37 -6.29 6.81 -6.37
CA GLN A 37 -5.89 6.66 -4.97
C GLN A 37 -5.72 8.01 -4.28
N GLY A 38 -5.25 9.02 -5.02
CA GLY A 38 -5.00 10.38 -4.53
C GLY A 38 -5.82 11.41 -5.29
N THR A 39 -7.12 11.42 -5.09
CA THR A 39 -8.10 12.21 -5.84
C THR A 39 -8.23 13.67 -5.41
N SER A 40 -7.24 14.22 -4.70
CA SER A 40 -7.25 15.64 -4.26
C SER A 40 -7.29 16.66 -5.40
N TRP A 41 -7.20 16.24 -6.65
CA TRP A 41 -7.40 17.06 -7.86
C TRP A 41 -8.89 17.28 -8.20
N ALA A 42 -9.81 16.45 -7.68
CA ALA A 42 -11.24 16.53 -7.90
C ALA A 42 -11.94 17.30 -6.75
N ASP A 43 -13.09 17.87 -7.01
CA ASP A 43 -13.95 18.36 -5.92
C ASP A 43 -14.54 17.17 -5.12
N PRO A 44 -14.96 17.38 -3.85
CA PRO A 44 -15.39 16.28 -3.00
C PRO A 44 -16.60 15.46 -3.50
N ASN A 45 -17.47 16.00 -4.35
CA ASN A 45 -18.58 15.25 -4.92
C ASN A 45 -18.12 14.36 -6.06
N THR A 46 -17.33 14.93 -6.96
CA THR A 46 -16.69 14.21 -8.08
C THR A 46 -15.79 13.10 -7.55
N ASP A 47 -15.00 13.35 -6.52
CA ASP A 47 -14.15 12.38 -5.86
C ASP A 47 -14.96 11.17 -5.34
N LEU A 48 -16.03 11.43 -4.58
CA LEU A 48 -16.91 10.37 -4.08
C LEU A 48 -17.53 9.54 -5.22
N GLU A 49 -17.97 10.20 -6.29
CA GLU A 49 -18.56 9.51 -7.46
C GLU A 49 -17.52 8.60 -8.14
N LEU A 50 -16.32 9.10 -8.36
CA LEU A 50 -15.22 8.33 -8.96
C LEU A 50 -14.84 7.13 -8.09
N CYS A 51 -14.68 7.33 -6.77
CA CYS A 51 -14.41 6.25 -5.83
C CYS A 51 -15.50 5.16 -5.90
N ARG A 52 -16.76 5.55 -5.88
CA ARG A 52 -17.88 4.59 -5.95
C ARG A 52 -17.87 3.79 -7.24
N ARG A 53 -17.70 4.43 -8.40
CA ARG A 53 -17.62 3.73 -9.70
C ARG A 53 -16.47 2.74 -9.74
N CYS A 54 -15.30 3.13 -9.23
CA CYS A 54 -14.13 2.26 -9.15
C CYS A 54 -14.39 1.05 -8.25
N ASN A 55 -14.97 1.28 -7.07
CA ASN A 55 -15.26 0.25 -6.11
C ASN A 55 -16.32 -0.74 -6.59
N ASP A 56 -17.38 -0.24 -7.26
CA ASP A 56 -18.40 -1.07 -7.89
C ASP A 56 -17.80 -1.96 -8.98
N GLN A 57 -16.94 -1.40 -9.83
CA GLN A 57 -16.24 -2.16 -10.86
C GLN A 57 -15.32 -3.25 -10.27
N ALA A 58 -14.59 -2.95 -9.20
CA ALA A 58 -13.77 -3.95 -8.51
C ALA A 58 -14.64 -5.08 -7.95
N ALA A 59 -15.78 -4.76 -7.35
CA ALA A 59 -16.74 -5.75 -6.85
C ALA A 59 -17.31 -6.62 -7.97
N GLU A 60 -17.61 -6.06 -9.13
CA GLU A 60 -18.06 -6.82 -10.32
C GLU A 60 -16.99 -7.81 -10.80
N TRP A 61 -15.72 -7.41 -10.82
CA TRP A 61 -14.62 -8.30 -11.20
C TRP A 61 -14.48 -9.46 -10.22
N VAL A 62 -14.52 -9.18 -8.94
CA VAL A 62 -14.47 -10.21 -7.90
C VAL A 62 -15.67 -11.15 -7.98
N ALA A 63 -16.87 -10.63 -8.16
CA ALA A 63 -18.08 -11.45 -8.33
C ALA A 63 -18.02 -12.36 -9.57
N LYS A 64 -17.45 -11.86 -10.66
CA LYS A 64 -17.30 -12.60 -11.91
C LYS A 64 -16.19 -13.65 -11.89
N TYR A 65 -15.09 -13.37 -11.16
CA TYR A 65 -13.91 -14.22 -11.11
C TYR A 65 -13.41 -14.42 -9.66
N PRO A 66 -14.25 -14.99 -8.77
CA PRO A 66 -14.00 -15.00 -7.33
C PRO A 66 -12.78 -15.83 -6.89
N LYS A 67 -12.26 -16.70 -7.77
CA LYS A 67 -11.05 -17.49 -7.55
C LYS A 67 -9.78 -16.84 -8.10
N ARG A 68 -9.92 -15.69 -8.76
CA ARG A 68 -8.80 -15.02 -9.44
C ARG A 68 -8.56 -13.62 -8.90
N PHE A 69 -9.57 -12.96 -8.35
CA PHE A 69 -9.45 -11.60 -7.85
C PHE A 69 -9.91 -11.47 -6.40
N ALA A 70 -9.13 -10.73 -5.63
CA ALA A 70 -9.55 -10.07 -4.40
C ALA A 70 -9.66 -8.57 -4.68
N GLY A 71 -10.73 -7.92 -4.24
CA GLY A 71 -10.97 -6.52 -4.58
C GLY A 71 -10.37 -5.56 -3.56
N SER A 72 -9.72 -4.50 -4.06
CA SER A 72 -9.47 -3.32 -3.27
C SER A 72 -10.47 -2.21 -3.60
N PHE A 73 -10.53 -1.21 -2.76
CA PHE A 73 -11.36 -0.02 -2.93
C PHE A 73 -10.59 1.25 -2.62
N VAL A 74 -11.04 2.34 -3.21
CA VAL A 74 -10.51 3.69 -3.02
C VAL A 74 -11.49 4.56 -2.25
N LEU A 75 -11.00 5.62 -1.63
CA LEU A 75 -11.77 6.44 -0.71
C LEU A 75 -11.52 7.93 -0.95
N PRO A 76 -12.56 8.79 -0.85
CA PRO A 76 -12.43 10.24 -0.96
C PRO A 76 -11.86 10.84 0.33
N LEU A 77 -10.61 10.50 0.70
CA LEU A 77 -9.98 10.88 1.96
C LEU A 77 -9.68 12.38 2.09
N GLN A 78 -9.82 13.15 1.03
CA GLN A 78 -9.85 14.61 1.15
C GLN A 78 -11.08 15.11 1.94
N ASP A 79 -12.15 14.29 2.07
CA ASP A 79 -13.31 14.50 2.94
C ASP A 79 -13.49 13.28 3.85
N PRO A 80 -12.94 13.29 5.07
CA PRO A 80 -12.97 12.14 5.98
C PRO A 80 -14.38 11.62 6.29
N LYS A 81 -15.38 12.49 6.32
CA LYS A 81 -16.77 12.07 6.58
C LYS A 81 -17.33 11.22 5.44
N ARG A 82 -17.09 11.63 4.20
CA ARG A 82 -17.48 10.86 3.02
C ARG A 82 -16.66 9.58 2.88
N ALA A 83 -15.38 9.64 3.23
CA ALA A 83 -14.52 8.47 3.25
C ALA A 83 -15.03 7.39 4.19
N LEU A 84 -15.50 7.73 5.40
CA LEU A 84 -16.09 6.79 6.34
C LEU A 84 -17.37 6.13 5.79
N GLN A 85 -18.24 6.89 5.13
CA GLN A 85 -19.45 6.34 4.51
C GLN A 85 -19.13 5.34 3.40
N GLU A 86 -18.17 5.68 2.55
CA GLU A 86 -17.76 4.81 1.45
C GLU A 86 -16.95 3.60 1.95
N LEU A 87 -16.14 3.75 3.00
CA LEU A 87 -15.47 2.65 3.67
C LEU A 87 -16.47 1.60 4.17
N GLU A 88 -17.53 2.05 4.85
CA GLU A 88 -18.57 1.14 5.34
C GLU A 88 -19.28 0.42 4.17
N ARG A 89 -19.62 1.13 3.11
CA ARG A 89 -20.24 0.55 1.92
C ARG A 89 -19.32 -0.47 1.25
N ALA A 90 -18.07 -0.11 1.00
CA ALA A 90 -17.11 -0.96 0.31
C ALA A 90 -16.80 -2.23 1.10
N ALA A 91 -16.58 -2.11 2.41
CA ALA A 91 -16.25 -3.24 3.26
C ALA A 91 -17.45 -4.16 3.56
N LYS A 92 -18.62 -3.58 3.90
CA LYS A 92 -19.77 -4.37 4.37
C LYS A 92 -20.75 -4.75 3.26
N THR A 93 -20.98 -3.86 2.29
CA THR A 93 -21.96 -4.12 1.21
C THR A 93 -21.30 -4.78 0.00
N LEU A 94 -20.14 -4.29 -0.43
CA LEU A 94 -19.42 -4.83 -1.57
C LEU A 94 -18.48 -5.99 -1.20
N GLY A 95 -18.15 -6.16 0.09
CA GLY A 95 -17.29 -7.24 0.55
C GLY A 95 -15.82 -7.11 0.14
N LEU A 96 -15.38 -5.89 -0.23
CA LEU A 96 -14.00 -5.62 -0.63
C LEU A 96 -13.06 -5.66 0.59
N LYS A 97 -11.83 -6.13 0.40
CA LYS A 97 -10.93 -6.54 1.49
C LYS A 97 -9.81 -5.55 1.80
N VAL A 98 -9.49 -4.65 0.86
CA VAL A 98 -8.31 -3.78 0.93
C VAL A 98 -8.70 -2.35 0.62
N ALA A 99 -8.42 -1.43 1.54
CA ALA A 99 -8.44 0.00 1.24
C ALA A 99 -7.12 0.40 0.57
N ASN A 100 -7.19 0.92 -0.64
CA ASN A 100 -6.03 1.40 -1.39
C ASN A 100 -6.01 2.93 -1.33
N ILE A 101 -5.01 3.49 -0.66
CA ILE A 101 -4.92 4.92 -0.38
C ILE A 101 -3.56 5.51 -0.73
N SER A 102 -3.52 6.83 -0.94
CA SER A 102 -2.28 7.57 -1.12
C SER A 102 -1.57 7.85 0.22
N SER A 103 -0.34 8.35 0.15
CA SER A 103 0.47 8.80 1.30
C SER A 103 -0.09 10.06 1.97
N SER A 104 -0.75 10.92 1.18
CA SER A 104 -1.29 12.21 1.64
C SER A 104 -2.43 12.70 0.75
N TYR A 105 -3.26 13.58 1.31
CA TYR A 105 -4.33 14.27 0.59
C TYR A 105 -4.23 15.77 0.87
N ASN A 106 -4.13 16.59 -0.20
CA ASN A 106 -3.91 18.04 -0.09
C ASN A 106 -2.71 18.43 0.79
N GLY A 107 -1.65 17.60 0.80
CA GLY A 107 -0.46 17.81 1.61
C GLY A 107 -0.58 17.39 3.08
N VAL A 108 -1.73 16.87 3.50
CA VAL A 108 -1.94 16.29 4.85
C VAL A 108 -1.64 14.80 4.78
N TYR A 109 -0.62 14.35 5.51
CA TYR A 109 -0.22 12.93 5.54
C TYR A 109 -1.19 12.09 6.35
N VAL A 110 -1.32 10.82 5.96
CA VAL A 110 -2.34 9.91 6.51
C VAL A 110 -2.20 9.58 8.01
N GLY A 111 -1.11 9.96 8.64
CA GLY A 111 -0.95 9.88 10.11
C GLY A 111 -1.59 11.04 10.88
N ASP A 112 -1.95 12.14 10.21
CA ASP A 112 -2.51 13.32 10.85
C ASP A 112 -3.75 12.99 11.71
N PRO A 113 -3.94 13.65 12.87
CA PRO A 113 -5.13 13.48 13.71
C PRO A 113 -6.47 13.59 12.99
N LEU A 114 -6.54 14.31 11.87
CA LEU A 114 -7.72 14.39 10.99
C LEU A 114 -8.21 13.00 10.56
N TYR A 115 -7.29 12.03 10.37
CA TYR A 115 -7.59 10.68 9.90
C TYR A 115 -7.75 9.65 11.04
N HIS A 116 -7.68 10.03 12.31
CA HIS A 116 -7.87 9.09 13.40
C HIS A 116 -9.23 8.36 13.35
N PRO A 117 -10.37 9.01 13.04
CA PRO A 117 -11.65 8.30 12.89
C PRO A 117 -11.65 7.26 11.76
N PHE A 118 -10.91 7.52 10.69
CA PHE A 118 -10.70 6.56 9.60
C PHE A 118 -9.91 5.33 10.09
N TRP A 119 -8.81 5.53 10.80
CA TRP A 119 -7.99 4.42 11.32
C TRP A 119 -8.75 3.58 12.36
N GLU A 120 -9.57 4.20 13.17
CA GLU A 120 -10.47 3.50 14.10
C GLU A 120 -11.44 2.58 13.35
N ALA A 121 -12.13 3.08 12.34
CA ALA A 121 -13.05 2.30 11.52
C ALA A 121 -12.33 1.18 10.73
N ILE A 122 -11.17 1.44 10.16
CA ILE A 122 -10.33 0.41 9.48
C ILE A 122 -10.00 -0.73 10.44
N GLN A 123 -9.58 -0.40 11.67
CA GLN A 123 -9.26 -1.41 12.68
C GLN A 123 -10.50 -2.19 13.13
N GLU A 124 -11.63 -1.52 13.30
CA GLU A 124 -12.90 -2.14 13.68
C GLU A 124 -13.41 -3.10 12.61
N PHE A 125 -13.37 -2.70 11.34
CA PHE A 125 -13.82 -3.53 10.22
C PHE A 125 -12.80 -4.63 9.84
N GLY A 126 -11.56 -4.56 10.36
CA GLY A 126 -10.50 -5.52 10.08
C GLY A 126 -10.00 -5.49 8.63
N VAL A 127 -10.24 -4.41 7.92
CA VAL A 127 -9.81 -4.18 6.54
C VAL A 127 -8.29 -4.00 6.50
N ALA A 128 -7.63 -4.57 5.49
CA ALA A 128 -6.24 -4.25 5.20
C ALA A 128 -6.13 -2.91 4.45
N VAL A 129 -5.04 -2.20 4.66
CA VAL A 129 -4.77 -0.95 3.95
C VAL A 129 -3.49 -1.09 3.15
N TRP A 130 -3.53 -0.72 1.87
CA TRP A 130 -2.36 -0.61 1.03
C TRP A 130 -2.09 0.85 0.76
N ILE A 131 -0.91 1.33 1.15
CA ILE A 131 -0.49 2.71 0.92
C ILE A 131 0.46 2.73 -0.26
N HIS A 132 0.03 3.41 -1.33
CA HIS A 132 0.81 3.62 -2.54
C HIS A 132 0.83 5.12 -2.87
N PRO A 133 1.99 5.79 -2.88
CA PRO A 133 2.08 7.23 -3.07
C PRO A 133 1.89 7.64 -4.53
N GLU A 134 1.38 8.85 -4.74
CA GLU A 134 1.33 9.47 -6.09
C GLU A 134 2.72 9.85 -6.62
N GLY A 135 3.69 10.03 -5.75
CA GLY A 135 4.97 10.63 -6.02
C GLY A 135 5.07 12.07 -5.51
N ILE A 136 6.29 12.60 -5.51
CA ILE A 136 6.57 13.93 -4.95
C ILE A 136 6.23 15.04 -5.94
N ARG A 137 5.57 16.09 -5.45
CA ARG A 137 5.14 17.24 -6.29
C ARG A 137 6.19 18.34 -6.41
N ASP A 138 7.35 18.21 -5.76
CA ASP A 138 8.44 19.19 -5.86
C ASP A 138 8.87 19.35 -7.33
N PRO A 139 8.95 20.60 -7.86
CA PRO A 139 9.27 20.86 -9.27
C PRO A 139 10.64 20.32 -9.70
N TRP A 140 11.61 20.24 -8.80
CA TRP A 140 12.92 19.68 -9.11
C TRP A 140 12.83 18.20 -9.47
N PHE A 141 11.97 17.44 -8.77
CA PHE A 141 11.75 16.01 -9.01
C PHE A 141 10.98 15.71 -10.31
N GLN A 142 10.41 16.73 -10.99
CA GLN A 142 9.81 16.51 -12.31
C GLN A 142 10.86 16.22 -13.38
N ARG A 143 12.12 16.57 -13.14
CA ARG A 143 13.24 16.22 -14.02
C ARG A 143 13.52 14.72 -13.93
N TYR A 144 13.83 14.11 -15.12
CA TYR A 144 14.26 12.71 -15.23
C TYR A 144 13.26 11.69 -14.63
N ALA A 145 12.00 12.04 -14.55
CA ALA A 145 10.95 11.25 -13.88
C ALA A 145 11.28 10.87 -12.42
N LEU A 146 12.06 11.70 -11.71
CA LEU A 146 12.42 11.46 -10.32
C LEU A 146 11.22 11.54 -9.37
N TRP A 147 10.13 12.19 -9.78
CA TRP A 147 8.88 12.24 -9.02
C TRP A 147 8.31 10.84 -8.73
N ASN A 148 8.50 9.92 -9.67
CA ASN A 148 8.09 8.52 -9.54
C ASN A 148 9.16 7.70 -8.78
N SER A 149 10.37 7.58 -9.31
CA SER A 149 11.40 6.67 -8.77
C SER A 149 11.88 7.05 -7.37
N ALA A 150 12.53 8.19 -7.21
CA ALA A 150 13.01 8.67 -5.91
C ALA A 150 11.86 9.27 -5.08
N GLY A 151 10.95 9.97 -5.74
CA GLY A 151 9.86 10.70 -5.11
C GLY A 151 8.87 9.79 -4.39
N GLN A 152 8.46 8.68 -4.98
CA GLN A 152 7.57 7.72 -4.33
C GLN A 152 8.21 7.16 -3.05
N SER A 153 9.48 6.78 -3.10
CA SER A 153 10.18 6.27 -1.92
C SER A 153 10.31 7.29 -0.79
N ILE A 154 10.37 8.58 -1.11
CA ILE A 154 10.31 9.67 -0.11
C ILE A 154 8.91 9.80 0.47
N GLU A 155 7.87 9.75 -0.36
CA GLU A 155 6.48 9.86 0.09
C GLU A 155 6.06 8.67 0.98
N GLU A 156 6.53 7.47 0.70
CA GLU A 156 6.35 6.29 1.56
C GLU A 156 7.00 6.49 2.92
N ALA A 157 8.23 6.99 2.92
CA ALA A 157 8.94 7.29 4.18
C ALA A 157 8.21 8.36 5.00
N LYS A 158 7.62 9.38 4.38
CA LYS A 158 6.82 10.40 5.06
C LYS A 158 5.52 9.82 5.60
N ALA A 159 4.83 8.95 4.83
CA ALA A 159 3.63 8.26 5.29
C ALA A 159 3.91 7.42 6.53
N MET A 160 4.96 6.57 6.50
CA MET A 160 5.36 5.79 7.67
C MET A 160 5.72 6.66 8.86
N ALA A 161 6.51 7.72 8.65
CA ALA A 161 6.85 8.68 9.70
C ALA A 161 5.60 9.31 10.30
N SER A 162 4.63 9.77 9.48
CA SER A 162 3.39 10.35 9.98
C SER A 162 2.57 9.37 10.81
N LEU A 163 2.41 8.12 10.35
CA LEU A 163 1.67 7.08 11.07
C LEU A 163 2.30 6.75 12.44
N ILE A 164 3.63 6.78 12.53
CA ILE A 164 4.35 6.50 13.76
C ILE A 164 4.32 7.71 14.69
N TYR A 165 4.79 8.86 14.23
CA TYR A 165 5.00 10.04 15.08
C TYR A 165 3.70 10.74 15.50
N GLU A 166 2.62 10.63 14.70
CA GLU A 166 1.29 11.10 15.09
C GLU A 166 0.49 10.07 15.91
N GLY A 167 1.11 8.90 16.20
CA GLY A 167 0.59 7.94 17.17
C GLY A 167 -0.46 6.96 16.64
N VAL A 168 -0.69 6.90 15.32
CA VAL A 168 -1.64 5.95 14.71
C VAL A 168 -1.25 4.51 15.07
N MET A 169 0.02 4.14 14.89
CA MET A 169 0.50 2.78 15.17
C MET A 169 0.45 2.41 16.65
N THR A 170 0.52 3.40 17.54
CA THR A 170 0.38 3.20 18.99
C THR A 170 -1.09 3.03 19.38
N LYS A 171 -1.95 3.88 18.85
CA LYS A 171 -3.37 3.93 19.19
C LYS A 171 -4.17 2.78 18.57
N TYR A 172 -3.79 2.33 17.37
CA TYR A 172 -4.48 1.31 16.60
C TYR A 172 -3.56 0.11 16.26
N PRO A 173 -3.16 -0.68 17.26
CA PRO A 173 -2.10 -1.71 17.08
C PRO A 173 -2.53 -2.93 16.24
N ARG A 174 -3.82 -3.07 15.91
CA ARG A 174 -4.32 -4.18 15.07
C ARG A 174 -4.46 -3.83 13.60
N LEU A 175 -4.01 -2.62 13.19
CA LEU A 175 -4.00 -2.23 11.79
C LEU A 175 -3.14 -3.18 10.94
N LYS A 176 -3.62 -3.45 9.74
CA LYS A 176 -2.94 -4.27 8.72
C LYS A 176 -2.53 -3.35 7.57
N ILE A 177 -1.43 -2.64 7.73
CA ILE A 177 -0.96 -1.67 6.74
C ILE A 177 0.17 -2.29 5.92
N VAL A 178 0.00 -2.35 4.61
CA VAL A 178 1.01 -2.74 3.63
C VAL A 178 1.57 -1.48 2.97
N MET A 179 2.88 -1.32 3.02
CA MET A 179 3.60 -0.23 2.37
C MET A 179 4.08 -0.69 1.00
N ALA A 180 3.79 0.09 -0.04
CA ALA A 180 4.34 -0.15 -1.37
C ALA A 180 5.87 0.01 -1.39
N HIS A 181 6.52 -0.54 -2.40
CA HIS A 181 7.96 -0.44 -2.67
C HIS A 181 8.85 -0.67 -1.43
N GLY A 182 8.47 -1.68 -0.62
CA GLY A 182 9.20 -2.01 0.59
C GLY A 182 9.21 -0.91 1.66
N GLY A 183 8.30 0.05 1.62
CA GLY A 183 8.24 1.19 2.54
C GLY A 183 9.24 2.31 2.24
N GLY A 184 9.76 2.32 1.01
CA GLY A 184 10.68 3.35 0.53
C GLY A 184 11.97 3.44 1.35
N TYR A 185 12.41 4.62 1.69
CA TYR A 185 13.64 4.83 2.45
C TYR A 185 13.50 4.55 3.95
N PHE A 186 12.29 4.50 4.49
CA PHE A 186 12.08 4.45 5.94
C PHE A 186 12.72 3.23 6.60
N PRO A 187 12.49 1.99 6.16
CA PRO A 187 13.08 0.81 6.77
C PRO A 187 14.60 0.76 6.68
N HIS A 188 15.19 1.48 5.72
CA HIS A 188 16.63 1.41 5.43
C HIS A 188 17.44 2.48 6.15
N TYR A 189 16.84 3.55 6.68
CA TYR A 189 17.54 4.69 7.27
C TYR A 189 17.24 4.92 8.76
N LEU A 190 16.90 3.88 9.49
CA LEU A 190 16.38 3.93 10.87
C LEU A 190 17.38 4.44 11.91
N GLY A 191 18.65 4.07 11.81
CA GLY A 191 19.64 4.43 12.84
C GLY A 191 19.71 5.92 13.11
N ARG A 192 19.51 6.75 12.06
CA ARG A 192 19.46 8.20 12.25
C ARG A 192 18.16 8.67 12.90
N LEU A 193 17.04 8.02 12.58
CA LEU A 193 15.75 8.33 13.19
C LEU A 193 15.77 8.01 14.69
N ASP A 194 16.23 6.83 15.08
CA ASP A 194 16.33 6.41 16.49
C ASP A 194 17.29 7.30 17.28
N ARG A 195 18.46 7.61 16.71
CA ARG A 195 19.38 8.54 17.35
C ARG A 195 18.77 9.93 17.57
N ASN A 196 17.96 10.41 16.58
CA ASN A 196 17.31 11.70 16.71
C ASN A 196 16.29 11.71 17.85
N THR A 197 15.56 10.62 18.07
CA THR A 197 14.62 10.51 19.20
C THR A 197 15.33 10.50 20.55
N ALA A 198 16.49 9.86 20.66
CA ALA A 198 17.29 9.89 21.87
C ALA A 198 17.76 11.31 22.24
N ASN A 199 18.05 12.13 21.23
CA ASN A 199 18.49 13.52 21.41
C ASN A 199 17.33 14.52 21.58
N ARG A 200 16.11 14.12 21.19
CA ARG A 200 14.88 14.95 21.19
C ARG A 200 13.70 14.11 21.66
N PRO A 201 13.61 13.81 22.98
CA PRO A 201 12.60 12.89 23.51
C PRO A 201 11.15 13.37 23.33
N ASP A 202 10.94 14.66 23.11
CA ASP A 202 9.63 15.25 22.78
C ASP A 202 9.07 14.73 21.45
N THR A 203 9.92 14.26 20.54
CA THR A 203 9.49 13.71 19.24
C THR A 203 8.76 12.37 19.38
N VAL A 204 8.92 11.65 20.48
CA VAL A 204 8.28 10.35 20.73
C VAL A 204 7.08 10.41 21.69
N ARG A 205 6.53 11.60 21.91
CA ARG A 205 5.38 11.81 22.81
C ARG A 205 4.15 10.97 22.45
N ASN A 206 3.89 10.77 21.14
CA ASN A 206 2.73 10.02 20.65
C ASN A 206 3.06 8.52 20.40
N THR A 207 4.31 8.11 20.54
CA THR A 207 4.76 6.72 20.30
C THR A 207 4.85 5.90 21.58
N GLY A 208 4.37 6.43 22.71
CA GLY A 208 4.54 5.81 24.02
C GLY A 208 6.02 5.75 24.46
N GLY A 209 6.86 6.64 23.94
CA GLY A 209 8.31 6.68 24.22
C GLY A 209 9.14 5.71 23.38
N ASN A 210 8.51 4.96 22.48
CA ASN A 210 9.21 4.00 21.60
C ASN A 210 9.91 4.69 20.43
N THR A 211 11.07 4.17 20.05
CA THR A 211 11.78 4.64 18.85
C THR A 211 11.13 4.14 17.56
N PRO A 212 11.32 4.84 16.43
CA PRO A 212 10.71 4.46 15.15
C PRO A 212 11.00 3.03 14.71
N SER A 213 12.20 2.50 14.99
CA SER A 213 12.56 1.13 14.60
C SER A 213 11.68 0.05 15.24
N THR A 214 11.12 0.31 16.42
CA THR A 214 10.26 -0.64 17.13
C THR A 214 8.94 -0.90 16.39
N PHE A 215 8.51 0.03 15.53
CA PHE A 215 7.27 -0.09 14.76
C PHE A 215 7.43 -0.81 13.41
N LEU A 216 8.65 -1.14 12.98
CA LEU A 216 8.83 -1.76 11.66
C LEU A 216 8.00 -3.01 11.47
N ARG A 217 7.95 -3.88 12.47
CA ARG A 217 7.18 -5.12 12.41
C ARG A 217 5.68 -4.94 12.61
N SER A 218 5.21 -3.72 12.82
CA SER A 218 3.79 -3.37 12.84
C SER A 218 3.23 -3.13 11.43
N PHE A 219 4.10 -2.96 10.44
CA PHE A 219 3.73 -2.84 9.03
C PHE A 219 3.99 -4.15 8.27
N TYR A 220 3.39 -4.24 7.11
CA TYR A 220 3.74 -5.16 6.04
C TYR A 220 4.35 -4.38 4.88
N TYR A 221 5.08 -5.06 4.01
CA TYR A 221 5.82 -4.44 2.90
C TYR A 221 5.69 -5.30 1.66
N ASP A 222 5.55 -4.68 0.51
CA ASP A 222 5.63 -5.46 -0.72
C ASP A 222 7.10 -5.70 -1.15
N SER A 223 7.27 -6.59 -2.12
CA SER A 223 8.58 -6.97 -2.64
C SER A 223 9.06 -6.14 -3.84
N CYS A 224 8.34 -5.06 -4.20
CA CYS A 224 8.67 -4.23 -5.37
C CYS A 224 9.83 -3.27 -5.09
N VAL A 225 10.99 -3.80 -4.73
CA VAL A 225 12.20 -3.01 -4.40
C VAL A 225 13.28 -3.07 -5.47
N TYR A 226 13.14 -3.97 -6.47
CA TYR A 226 14.00 -4.10 -7.68
C TYR A 226 15.51 -4.26 -7.42
N ASP A 227 15.91 -4.51 -6.17
CA ASP A 227 17.29 -4.74 -5.76
C ASP A 227 17.35 -5.88 -4.72
N PRO A 228 18.05 -7.00 -5.02
CA PRO A 228 18.15 -8.15 -4.11
C PRO A 228 18.77 -7.80 -2.75
N LEU A 229 19.70 -6.85 -2.69
CA LEU A 229 20.32 -6.44 -1.43
C LEU A 229 19.34 -5.65 -0.56
N VAL A 230 18.54 -4.78 -1.18
CA VAL A 230 17.48 -4.02 -0.48
C VAL A 230 16.43 -4.97 0.08
N LEU A 231 15.97 -5.96 -0.71
CA LEU A 231 15.02 -6.97 -0.24
C LEU A 231 15.60 -7.79 0.91
N LYS A 232 16.88 -8.19 0.82
CA LYS A 232 17.58 -8.92 1.89
C LYS A 232 17.63 -8.13 3.19
N VAL A 233 18.02 -6.86 3.12
CA VAL A 233 18.05 -5.98 4.31
C VAL A 233 16.66 -5.82 4.91
N LEU A 234 15.64 -5.64 4.08
CA LEU A 234 14.26 -5.55 4.55
C LEU A 234 13.83 -6.85 5.25
N LEU A 235 14.09 -8.00 4.64
CA LEU A 235 13.81 -9.33 5.21
C LEU A 235 14.49 -9.53 6.58
N GLU A 236 15.76 -9.16 6.71
CA GLU A 236 16.51 -9.23 7.99
C GLU A 236 15.88 -8.35 9.07
N ARG A 237 15.35 -7.18 8.71
CA ARG A 237 14.74 -6.23 9.66
C ARG A 237 13.33 -6.62 10.11
N VAL A 238 12.51 -7.10 9.20
CA VAL A 238 11.09 -7.32 9.48
C VAL A 238 10.67 -8.78 9.51
N GLY A 239 11.46 -9.69 8.93
CA GLY A 239 11.16 -11.11 8.79
C GLY A 239 10.20 -11.42 7.64
N ALA A 240 10.24 -12.65 7.16
CA ALA A 240 9.42 -13.11 6.04
C ALA A 240 7.92 -12.94 6.27
N ASP A 241 7.46 -13.03 7.51
CA ASP A 241 6.04 -12.88 7.88
C ASP A 241 5.45 -11.47 7.63
N ARG A 242 6.30 -10.49 7.34
CA ARG A 242 5.91 -9.09 7.10
C ARG A 242 6.08 -8.67 5.65
N LEU A 243 6.50 -9.57 4.76
CA LEU A 243 6.62 -9.32 3.33
C LEU A 243 5.45 -9.94 2.58
N VAL A 244 4.97 -9.26 1.55
CA VAL A 244 3.99 -9.77 0.58
C VAL A 244 4.55 -9.59 -0.82
N MET A 245 4.18 -10.47 -1.74
CA MET A 245 4.58 -10.33 -3.13
C MET A 245 3.82 -9.17 -3.77
N GLY A 246 4.55 -8.23 -4.36
CA GLY A 246 4.03 -7.19 -5.23
C GLY A 246 4.55 -7.36 -6.65
N SER A 247 3.81 -6.85 -7.63
CA SER A 247 4.22 -6.86 -9.05
C SER A 247 4.27 -5.47 -9.67
N ASP A 248 3.59 -4.50 -9.07
CA ASP A 248 3.39 -3.17 -9.67
C ASP A 248 2.81 -3.28 -11.11
N TYR A 249 1.90 -4.26 -11.29
CA TYR A 249 1.26 -4.55 -12.57
C TYR A 249 0.50 -3.34 -13.13
N PRO A 250 0.56 -3.06 -14.44
CA PRO A 250 1.26 -3.80 -15.50
C PRO A 250 2.69 -3.32 -15.79
N VAL A 251 3.21 -2.34 -15.05
CA VAL A 251 4.45 -1.61 -15.37
C VAL A 251 5.69 -2.19 -14.68
N GLY A 252 5.53 -2.84 -13.53
CA GLY A 252 6.64 -3.30 -12.71
C GLY A 252 7.18 -4.68 -13.07
N GLU A 253 7.28 -5.58 -12.07
CA GLU A 253 7.90 -6.89 -12.21
C GLU A 253 7.03 -7.85 -13.05
N LYS A 254 7.61 -8.38 -14.10
CA LYS A 254 6.90 -9.28 -15.02
C LYS A 254 6.84 -10.72 -14.53
N ASP A 255 7.80 -11.15 -13.73
CA ASP A 255 7.85 -12.46 -13.08
C ASP A 255 8.16 -12.29 -11.59
N PRO A 256 7.16 -11.87 -10.78
CA PRO A 256 7.39 -11.59 -9.37
C PRO A 256 7.81 -12.81 -8.57
N VAL A 257 7.40 -14.02 -8.96
CA VAL A 257 7.84 -15.27 -8.30
C VAL A 257 9.29 -15.59 -8.66
N GLY A 258 9.64 -15.45 -9.94
CA GLY A 258 11.03 -15.61 -10.40
C GLY A 258 11.96 -14.59 -9.77
N TRP A 259 11.50 -13.35 -9.62
CA TRP A 259 12.22 -12.30 -8.90
C TRP A 259 12.54 -12.73 -7.45
N LEU A 260 11.55 -13.19 -6.70
CA LEU A 260 11.77 -13.65 -5.33
C LEU A 260 12.77 -14.81 -5.24
N ARG A 261 12.66 -15.78 -6.15
CA ARG A 261 13.62 -16.88 -6.26
C ARG A 261 15.04 -16.39 -6.62
N GLY A 262 15.13 -15.43 -7.53
CA GLY A 262 16.39 -14.78 -7.91
C GLY A 262 17.06 -14.03 -6.76
N CYS A 263 16.28 -13.55 -5.78
CA CYS A 263 16.76 -12.98 -4.53
C CYS A 263 17.23 -14.02 -3.50
N GLY A 264 17.20 -15.30 -3.84
CA GLY A 264 17.63 -16.40 -2.96
C GLY A 264 16.53 -16.90 -2.01
N LEU A 265 15.29 -16.49 -2.19
CA LEU A 265 14.17 -17.00 -1.39
C LEU A 265 13.76 -18.40 -1.83
N ALA A 266 13.55 -19.29 -0.86
CA ALA A 266 13.17 -20.67 -1.09
C ALA A 266 12.31 -21.20 0.08
N GLY A 267 11.75 -22.39 -0.08
CA GLY A 267 11.05 -23.10 0.98
C GLY A 267 9.90 -22.29 1.61
N GLU A 268 9.89 -22.28 2.93
CA GLU A 268 8.81 -21.65 3.71
C GLU A 268 8.75 -20.12 3.52
N ASP A 269 9.90 -19.44 3.47
CA ASP A 269 9.93 -17.99 3.30
C ASP A 269 9.40 -17.57 1.94
N LEU A 270 9.75 -18.29 0.87
CA LEU A 270 9.17 -18.06 -0.44
C LEU A 270 7.65 -18.26 -0.43
N ALA A 271 7.16 -19.35 0.16
CA ALA A 271 5.73 -19.65 0.22
C ALA A 271 4.95 -18.57 1.01
N LYS A 272 5.52 -18.09 2.12
CA LYS A 272 4.93 -16.98 2.91
C LYS A 272 4.81 -15.70 2.07
N ILE A 273 5.89 -15.30 1.43
CA ILE A 273 5.96 -14.03 0.70
C ILE A 273 5.15 -14.09 -0.60
N ALA A 274 5.24 -15.20 -1.35
CA ALA A 274 4.57 -15.34 -2.65
C ALA A 274 3.03 -15.36 -2.57
N GLY A 275 2.46 -15.71 -1.40
CA GLY A 275 1.00 -15.72 -1.27
C GLY A 275 0.49 -15.91 0.15
N GLY A 276 1.16 -16.73 0.99
CA GLY A 276 0.66 -17.11 2.31
C GLY A 276 0.37 -15.91 3.23
N ASN A 277 1.20 -14.87 3.20
CA ASN A 277 0.99 -13.68 4.01
C ASN A 277 -0.19 -12.83 3.50
N ALA A 278 -0.31 -12.65 2.19
CA ALA A 278 -1.44 -11.94 1.59
C ALA A 278 -2.76 -12.68 1.86
N ALA A 279 -2.79 -14.00 1.67
CA ALA A 279 -3.97 -14.82 1.98
C ALA A 279 -4.40 -14.66 3.45
N ARG A 280 -3.45 -14.72 4.39
CA ARG A 280 -3.73 -14.50 5.83
C ARG A 280 -4.23 -13.09 6.12
N LEU A 281 -3.66 -12.06 5.50
CA LEU A 281 -4.10 -10.66 5.67
C LEU A 281 -5.54 -10.47 5.21
N LEU A 282 -5.92 -11.11 4.10
CA LEU A 282 -7.21 -10.95 3.44
C LEU A 282 -8.27 -11.94 3.94
N GLY A 283 -7.86 -12.97 4.68
CA GLY A 283 -8.75 -14.05 5.12
C GLY A 283 -9.32 -14.88 3.96
N ILE A 284 -8.46 -15.26 3.01
CA ILE A 284 -8.80 -16.08 1.84
C ILE A 284 -7.95 -17.34 1.79
#